data_dde8d889d771505b29331aa91dcadf26
#
_entry.id   dde8d889d771505b29331aa91dcadf26
#
_cell.length_a   1.000
_cell.length_b   1.000
_cell.length_c   1.000
_cell.angle_alpha   90.00
_cell.angle_beta   90.00
_cell.angle_gamma   90.00
#
_symmetry.space_group_name_H-M   'P 1'
#
loop_
_entity.id
_entity.type
_entity.pdbx_description
1 polymer ?
#
loop_
_entity_poly.entity_id
_entity_poly.type
_entity_poly.pdbx_seq_one_letter_code
_entity_poly.pdbx_strand_id
1 'polypeptide(L)'
;MSPFEVVAAAFGIVSVFLSTRQNIWSWPTSLINVSMSSIVYFQQRLYATVILQGFFFVVSVYGWYEWLFGGERKTELKVSRIRPALGGALVGLTALATLGSWYVLSRTPDSHPLIDAVFFAVSVVAQWMMARKYVECWPVWVAINCIAVPFFFLIHSYAFMIQYAVFLGLAIMGWRQWKASLVASS
;
A
#
# COMPACT_ATOMS: atom_id res chain seq x y z
N MET A 1 -21.65 0.17 -7.11
CA MET A 1 -20.31 0.33 -7.74
C MET A 1 -20.50 0.45 -9.24
N SER A 2 -19.92 1.44 -9.86
CA SER A 2 -19.92 1.56 -11.32
C SER A 2 -19.02 0.46 -11.94
N PRO A 3 -19.23 0.06 -13.20
CA PRO A 3 -18.34 -0.88 -13.88
C PRO A 3 -16.87 -0.41 -13.87
N PHE A 4 -16.67 0.89 -13.90
CA PHE A 4 -15.34 1.50 -13.84
C PHE A 4 -14.64 1.29 -12.47
N GLU A 5 -15.38 1.41 -11.36
CA GLU A 5 -14.87 1.12 -10.02
C GLU A 5 -14.50 -0.36 -9.84
N VAL A 6 -15.30 -1.26 -10.41
CA VAL A 6 -15.03 -2.71 -10.38
C VAL A 6 -13.74 -3.02 -11.13
N VAL A 7 -13.54 -2.42 -12.30
CA VAL A 7 -12.31 -2.60 -13.09
C VAL A 7 -11.10 -2.04 -12.34
N ALA A 8 -11.22 -0.85 -11.73
CA ALA A 8 -10.16 -0.27 -10.91
C ALA A 8 -9.76 -1.20 -9.75
N ALA A 9 -10.76 -1.71 -9.01
CA ALA A 9 -10.52 -2.65 -7.91
C ALA A 9 -9.86 -3.95 -8.39
N ALA A 10 -10.26 -4.49 -9.54
CA ALA A 10 -9.65 -5.68 -10.13
C ALA A 10 -8.16 -5.45 -10.44
N PHE A 11 -7.79 -4.31 -11.05
CA PHE A 11 -6.39 -3.95 -11.26
C PHE A 11 -5.61 -3.84 -9.96
N GLY A 12 -6.22 -3.33 -8.88
CA GLY A 12 -5.61 -3.29 -7.54
C GLY A 12 -5.31 -4.69 -7.00
N ILE A 13 -6.28 -5.61 -7.07
CA ILE A 13 -6.10 -7.00 -6.64
C ILE A 13 -5.01 -7.70 -7.46
N VAL A 14 -5.05 -7.55 -8.80
CA VAL A 14 -4.03 -8.11 -9.70
C VAL A 14 -2.65 -7.56 -9.39
N SER A 15 -2.52 -6.25 -9.16
CA SER A 15 -1.26 -5.61 -8.78
C SER A 15 -0.66 -6.22 -7.50
N VAL A 16 -1.47 -6.33 -6.43
CA VAL A 16 -1.01 -6.92 -5.16
C VAL A 16 -0.66 -8.40 -5.34
N PHE A 17 -1.46 -9.17 -6.09
CA PHE A 17 -1.14 -10.56 -6.40
C PHE A 17 0.20 -10.70 -7.14
N LEU A 18 0.46 -9.87 -8.16
CA LEU A 18 1.72 -9.85 -8.89
C LEU A 18 2.89 -9.43 -7.98
N SER A 19 2.67 -8.51 -7.05
CA SER A 19 3.66 -8.12 -6.04
C SER A 19 4.06 -9.28 -5.14
N THR A 20 3.11 -10.16 -4.75
CA THR A 20 3.45 -11.37 -3.97
C THR A 20 4.42 -12.27 -4.73
N ARG A 21 4.30 -12.34 -6.06
CA ARG A 21 5.15 -13.11 -6.96
C ARG A 21 6.43 -12.39 -7.39
N GLN A 22 6.70 -11.18 -6.85
CA GLN A 22 7.80 -10.31 -7.27
C GLN A 22 7.79 -10.01 -8.78
N ASN A 23 6.62 -10.07 -9.41
CA ASN A 23 6.48 -9.84 -10.84
C ASN A 23 6.46 -8.34 -11.13
N ILE A 24 7.31 -7.89 -12.06
CA ILE A 24 7.45 -6.48 -12.42
C ILE A 24 6.16 -5.82 -12.92
N TRP A 25 5.25 -6.59 -13.51
CA TRP A 25 3.95 -6.11 -13.98
C TRP A 25 3.02 -5.65 -12.86
N SER A 26 3.39 -5.89 -11.60
CA SER A 26 2.68 -5.32 -10.44
C SER A 26 2.64 -3.79 -10.49
N TRP A 27 3.69 -3.14 -10.97
CA TRP A 27 3.79 -1.70 -11.03
C TRP A 27 2.92 -1.06 -12.13
N PRO A 28 2.98 -1.52 -13.41
CA PRO A 28 2.04 -1.05 -14.42
C PRO A 28 0.57 -1.25 -14.05
N THR A 29 0.22 -2.41 -13.48
CA THR A 29 -1.16 -2.66 -13.02
C THR A 29 -1.55 -1.77 -11.84
N SER A 30 -0.62 -1.47 -10.94
CA SER A 30 -0.81 -0.49 -9.87
C SER A 30 -1.05 0.92 -10.42
N LEU A 31 -0.27 1.36 -11.41
CA LEU A 31 -0.43 2.67 -12.05
C LEU A 31 -1.81 2.81 -12.70
N ILE A 32 -2.31 1.77 -13.36
CA ILE A 32 -3.67 1.76 -13.92
C ILE A 32 -4.70 1.89 -12.79
N ASN A 33 -4.59 1.07 -11.75
CA ASN A 33 -5.49 1.11 -10.60
C ASN A 33 -5.55 2.51 -9.97
N VAL A 34 -4.38 3.08 -9.64
CA VAL A 34 -4.26 4.39 -8.98
C VAL A 34 -4.83 5.51 -9.86
N SER A 35 -4.56 5.48 -11.16
CA SER A 35 -5.07 6.47 -12.11
C SER A 35 -6.61 6.40 -12.22
N MET A 36 -7.16 5.20 -12.37
CA MET A 36 -8.61 4.99 -12.42
C MET A 36 -9.27 5.41 -11.09
N SER A 37 -8.69 5.02 -9.96
CA SER A 37 -9.19 5.39 -8.63
C SER A 37 -9.15 6.91 -8.41
N SER A 38 -8.10 7.60 -8.89
CA SER A 38 -8.01 9.06 -8.83
C SER A 38 -9.18 9.74 -9.56
N ILE A 39 -9.58 9.23 -10.73
CA ILE A 39 -10.71 9.76 -11.48
C ILE A 39 -12.02 9.60 -10.69
N VAL A 40 -12.24 8.40 -10.11
CA VAL A 40 -13.43 8.12 -9.29
C VAL A 40 -13.50 9.06 -8.08
N TYR A 41 -12.42 9.17 -7.33
CA TYR A 41 -12.36 10.00 -6.13
C TYR A 41 -12.49 11.49 -6.45
N PHE A 42 -11.95 11.94 -7.59
CA PHE A 42 -12.14 13.31 -8.05
C PHE A 42 -13.60 13.62 -8.35
N GLN A 43 -14.30 12.71 -9.06
CA GLN A 43 -15.75 12.84 -9.34
C GLN A 43 -16.59 12.85 -8.04
N GLN A 44 -16.16 12.10 -7.03
CA GLN A 44 -16.80 12.07 -5.70
C GLN A 44 -16.40 13.25 -4.80
N ARG A 45 -15.57 14.19 -5.29
CA ARG A 45 -15.02 15.34 -4.55
C ARG A 45 -14.18 14.97 -3.32
N LEU A 46 -13.60 13.78 -3.31
CA LEU A 46 -12.71 13.27 -2.25
C LEU A 46 -11.26 13.70 -2.52
N TYR A 47 -10.99 15.00 -2.48
CA TYR A 47 -9.71 15.57 -2.91
C TYR A 47 -8.51 15.09 -2.08
N ALA A 48 -8.69 14.86 -0.78
CA ALA A 48 -7.63 14.31 0.07
C ALA A 48 -7.20 12.91 -0.39
N THR A 49 -8.17 12.07 -0.77
CA THR A 49 -7.91 10.74 -1.33
C THR A 49 -7.24 10.82 -2.71
N VAL A 50 -7.60 11.81 -3.54
CA VAL A 50 -6.92 12.07 -4.83
C VAL A 50 -5.43 12.40 -4.61
N ILE A 51 -5.11 13.22 -3.60
CA ILE A 51 -3.71 13.53 -3.24
C ILE A 51 -2.97 12.26 -2.82
N LEU A 52 -3.59 11.40 -2.03
CA LEU A 52 -3.02 10.11 -1.65
C LEU A 52 -2.74 9.22 -2.88
N GLN A 53 -3.68 9.16 -3.83
CA GLN A 53 -3.46 8.42 -5.08
C GLN A 53 -2.29 9.00 -5.90
N GLY A 54 -2.16 10.32 -5.93
CA GLY A 54 -0.99 10.99 -6.53
C GLY A 54 0.33 10.53 -5.90
N PHE A 55 0.36 10.40 -4.57
CA PHE A 55 1.51 9.84 -3.86
C PHE A 55 1.78 8.38 -4.26
N PHE A 56 0.76 7.53 -4.27
CA PHE A 56 0.92 6.13 -4.69
C PHE A 56 1.36 6.02 -6.16
N PHE A 57 0.92 6.92 -7.02
CA PHE A 57 1.39 6.98 -8.41
C PHE A 57 2.91 7.21 -8.46
N VAL A 58 3.40 8.22 -7.76
CA VAL A 58 4.85 8.54 -7.70
C VAL A 58 5.66 7.37 -7.14
N VAL A 59 5.19 6.77 -6.03
CA VAL A 59 5.88 5.61 -5.44
C VAL A 59 5.81 4.38 -6.35
N SER A 60 4.75 4.22 -7.13
CA SER A 60 4.66 3.12 -8.11
C SER A 60 5.65 3.29 -9.26
N VAL A 61 5.83 4.50 -9.78
CA VAL A 61 6.87 4.79 -10.79
C VAL A 61 8.27 4.55 -10.19
N TYR A 62 8.51 5.03 -8.98
CA TYR A 62 9.76 4.81 -8.26
C TYR A 62 10.02 3.31 -8.03
N GLY A 63 9.04 2.56 -7.54
CA GLY A 63 9.15 1.13 -7.30
C GLY A 63 9.39 0.32 -8.57
N TRP A 64 8.76 0.72 -9.68
CA TRP A 64 9.03 0.12 -10.99
C TRP A 64 10.49 0.27 -11.39
N TYR A 65 11.02 1.49 -11.28
CA TYR A 65 12.44 1.76 -11.54
C TYR A 65 13.36 0.96 -10.59
N GLU A 66 13.08 0.99 -9.28
CA GLU A 66 13.87 0.28 -8.27
C GLU A 66 13.89 -1.23 -8.49
N TRP A 67 12.77 -1.84 -8.85
CA TRP A 67 12.73 -3.28 -9.08
C TRP A 67 13.55 -3.71 -10.29
N LEU A 68 13.67 -2.84 -11.30
CA LEU A 68 14.46 -3.10 -12.49
C LEU A 68 15.97 -2.83 -12.30
N PHE A 69 16.30 -1.75 -11.56
CA PHE A 69 17.67 -1.21 -11.57
C PHE A 69 18.24 -0.95 -10.16
N GLY A 70 17.49 -1.22 -9.09
CA GLY A 70 17.91 -0.92 -7.70
C GLY A 70 18.88 -1.92 -7.09
N GLY A 71 19.23 -3.01 -7.79
CA GLY A 71 20.23 -3.98 -7.36
C GLY A 71 21.67 -3.51 -7.60
N GLU A 72 22.65 -4.30 -7.12
CA GLU A 72 24.06 -4.01 -7.34
C GLU A 72 24.36 -3.96 -8.85
N ARG A 73 25.13 -2.95 -9.28
CA ARG A 73 25.48 -2.71 -10.69
C ARG A 73 24.27 -2.55 -11.62
N LYS A 74 23.16 -1.96 -11.12
CA LYS A 74 21.91 -1.76 -11.87
C LYS A 74 21.24 -3.05 -12.32
N THR A 75 21.33 -4.10 -11.53
CA THR A 75 20.58 -5.34 -11.72
C THR A 75 19.22 -5.29 -11.03
N GLU A 76 18.41 -6.33 -11.18
CA GLU A 76 17.14 -6.45 -10.44
C GLU A 76 17.33 -6.38 -8.93
N LEU A 77 16.47 -5.63 -8.27
CA LEU A 77 16.46 -5.53 -6.82
C LEU A 77 16.03 -6.86 -6.20
N LYS A 78 16.82 -7.37 -5.26
CA LYS A 78 16.49 -8.57 -4.50
C LYS A 78 15.74 -8.24 -3.22
N VAL A 79 14.92 -9.19 -2.76
CA VAL A 79 14.27 -9.06 -1.44
C VAL A 79 15.33 -9.02 -0.34
N SER A 80 15.16 -8.10 0.58
CA SER A 80 16.09 -7.87 1.69
C SER A 80 15.36 -7.61 2.99
N ARG A 81 16.10 -7.60 4.11
CA ARG A 81 15.59 -7.20 5.42
C ARG A 81 15.94 -5.76 5.71
N ILE A 82 15.03 -5.08 6.39
CA ILE A 82 15.27 -3.72 6.85
C ILE A 82 16.32 -3.70 7.98
N ARG A 83 17.23 -2.75 7.94
CA ARG A 83 18.18 -2.54 9.05
C ARG A 83 17.42 -1.97 10.26
N PRO A 84 17.72 -2.41 11.51
CA PRO A 84 17.00 -1.93 12.70
C PRO A 84 16.95 -0.41 12.86
N ALA A 85 18.06 0.28 12.56
CA ALA A 85 18.11 1.75 12.60
C ALA A 85 17.12 2.40 11.62
N LEU A 86 17.04 1.88 10.39
CA LEU A 86 16.07 2.36 9.40
C LEU A 86 14.64 2.02 9.82
N GLY A 87 14.42 0.82 10.38
CA GLY A 87 13.12 0.44 10.93
C GLY A 87 12.64 1.40 12.01
N GLY A 88 13.51 1.74 12.96
CA GLY A 88 13.23 2.75 13.99
C GLY A 88 12.91 4.13 13.41
N ALA A 89 13.68 4.57 12.41
CA ALA A 89 13.42 5.84 11.72
C ALA A 89 12.07 5.86 11.00
N LEU A 90 11.68 4.74 10.36
CA LEU A 90 10.37 4.63 9.69
C LEU A 90 9.21 4.64 10.69
N VAL A 91 9.36 4.01 11.87
CA VAL A 91 8.36 4.10 12.95
C VAL A 91 8.20 5.55 13.40
N GLY A 92 9.30 6.27 13.63
CA GLY A 92 9.26 7.70 13.98
C GLY A 92 8.61 8.56 12.90
N LEU A 93 8.97 8.32 11.63
CA LEU A 93 8.37 9.01 10.48
C LEU A 93 6.86 8.73 10.37
N THR A 94 6.45 7.47 10.57
CA THR A 94 5.03 7.09 10.57
C THR A 94 4.27 7.82 11.68
N ALA A 95 4.82 7.89 12.89
CA ALA A 95 4.19 8.61 14.00
C ALA A 95 4.04 10.11 13.69
N LEU A 96 5.09 10.75 13.16
CA LEU A 96 5.04 12.16 12.76
C LEU A 96 4.04 12.41 11.62
N ALA A 97 4.04 11.55 10.61
CA ALA A 97 3.09 11.64 9.50
C ALA A 97 1.63 11.42 9.97
N THR A 98 1.41 10.51 10.92
CA THR A 98 0.10 10.29 11.53
C THR A 98 -0.37 11.53 12.29
N LEU A 99 0.49 12.12 13.12
CA LEU A 99 0.16 13.34 13.88
C LEU A 99 -0.14 14.51 12.94
N GLY A 100 0.68 14.69 11.90
CA GLY A 100 0.49 15.75 10.90
C GLY A 100 -0.80 15.59 10.10
N SER A 101 -1.08 14.40 9.60
CA SER A 101 -2.32 14.12 8.86
C SER A 101 -3.55 14.17 9.77
N TRP A 102 -3.47 13.67 10.99
CA TRP A 102 -4.56 13.80 11.97
C TRP A 102 -4.88 15.27 12.27
N TYR A 103 -3.84 16.11 12.47
CA TYR A 103 -4.03 17.54 12.70
C TYR A 103 -4.77 18.22 11.53
N VAL A 104 -4.44 17.86 10.28
CA VAL A 104 -5.11 18.39 9.10
C VAL A 104 -6.55 17.84 9.00
N LEU A 105 -6.72 16.52 9.09
CA LEU A 105 -8.02 15.85 8.93
C LEU A 105 -9.00 16.23 10.04
N SER A 106 -8.55 16.44 11.27
CA SER A 106 -9.40 16.90 12.38
C SER A 106 -10.02 18.29 12.19
N ARG A 107 -9.57 19.04 11.17
CA ARG A 107 -10.12 20.35 10.78
C ARG A 107 -11.01 20.26 9.53
N THR A 108 -11.24 19.07 9.03
CA THR A 108 -12.16 18.78 7.92
C THR A 108 -13.41 18.06 8.45
N PRO A 109 -14.51 17.97 7.71
CA PRO A 109 -15.69 17.22 8.10
C PRO A 109 -15.50 15.69 7.98
N ASP A 110 -14.33 15.19 8.34
CA ASP A 110 -14.01 13.78 8.36
C ASP A 110 -14.61 13.10 9.59
N SER A 111 -15.26 11.95 9.40
CA SER A 111 -15.93 11.20 10.48
C SER A 111 -14.95 10.43 11.37
N HIS A 112 -13.76 10.08 10.87
CA HIS A 112 -12.78 9.22 11.55
C HIS A 112 -11.34 9.69 11.36
N PRO A 113 -10.99 10.96 11.64
CA PRO A 113 -9.75 11.59 11.23
C PRO A 113 -8.49 10.89 11.76
N LEU A 114 -8.54 10.26 12.94
CA LEU A 114 -7.41 9.53 13.49
C LEU A 114 -7.17 8.21 12.76
N ILE A 115 -8.22 7.46 12.44
CA ILE A 115 -8.12 6.18 11.72
C ILE A 115 -7.61 6.43 10.32
N ASP A 116 -8.13 7.42 9.62
CA ASP A 116 -7.71 7.77 8.27
C ASP A 116 -6.28 8.30 8.23
N ALA A 117 -5.85 9.06 9.24
CA ALA A 117 -4.45 9.48 9.39
C ALA A 117 -3.49 8.31 9.60
N VAL A 118 -3.87 7.33 10.44
CA VAL A 118 -3.08 6.11 10.64
C VAL A 118 -2.99 5.31 9.34
N PHE A 119 -4.13 5.05 8.69
CA PHE A 119 -4.15 4.31 7.41
C PHE A 119 -3.30 5.01 6.35
N PHE A 120 -3.40 6.33 6.25
CA PHE A 120 -2.58 7.11 5.32
C PHE A 120 -1.09 6.92 5.60
N ALA A 121 -0.63 7.26 6.82
CA ALA A 121 0.79 7.27 7.15
C ALA A 121 1.43 5.89 7.04
N VAL A 122 0.74 4.85 7.57
CA VAL A 122 1.25 3.48 7.54
C VAL A 122 1.28 2.92 6.11
N SER A 123 0.25 3.22 5.29
CA SER A 123 0.21 2.77 3.88
C SER A 123 1.31 3.40 3.04
N VAL A 124 1.61 4.68 3.25
CA VAL A 124 2.71 5.40 2.57
C VAL A 124 4.05 4.71 2.85
N VAL A 125 4.34 4.44 4.12
CA VAL A 125 5.58 3.78 4.54
C VAL A 125 5.63 2.33 4.04
N ALA A 126 4.54 1.57 4.16
CA ALA A 126 4.46 0.19 3.68
C ALA A 126 4.68 0.11 2.15
N GLN A 127 4.11 1.03 1.38
CA GLN A 127 4.29 1.09 -0.07
C GLN A 127 5.73 1.41 -0.46
N TRP A 128 6.37 2.34 0.25
CA TRP A 128 7.79 2.63 0.05
C TRP A 128 8.67 1.42 0.40
N MET A 129 8.39 0.73 1.51
CA MET A 129 9.10 -0.50 1.87
C MET A 129 8.94 -1.58 0.79
N MET A 130 7.76 -1.70 0.18
CA MET A 130 7.51 -2.62 -0.94
C MET A 130 8.33 -2.22 -2.17
N ALA A 131 8.41 -0.93 -2.50
CA ALA A 131 9.23 -0.43 -3.59
C ALA A 131 10.72 -0.76 -3.40
N ARG A 132 11.21 -0.80 -2.15
CA ARG A 132 12.57 -1.20 -1.78
C ARG A 132 12.75 -2.71 -1.58
N LYS A 133 11.73 -3.52 -1.86
CA LYS A 133 11.70 -4.97 -1.62
C LYS A 133 12.09 -5.39 -0.20
N TYR A 134 11.72 -4.59 0.82
CA TYR A 134 11.86 -5.02 2.21
C TYR A 134 10.74 -5.98 2.59
N VAL A 135 11.10 -7.19 3.06
CA VAL A 135 10.11 -8.23 3.42
C VAL A 135 9.15 -7.79 4.52
N GLU A 136 9.58 -6.87 5.37
CA GLU A 136 8.80 -6.32 6.48
C GLU A 136 7.61 -5.46 6.02
N CYS A 137 7.51 -5.09 4.73
CA CYS A 137 6.31 -4.42 4.20
C CYS A 137 5.06 -5.29 4.37
N TRP A 138 5.19 -6.61 4.24
CA TRP A 138 4.05 -7.53 4.31
C TRP A 138 3.40 -7.62 5.70
N PRO A 139 4.15 -7.82 6.83
CA PRO A 139 3.60 -7.70 8.17
C PRO A 139 2.88 -6.37 8.43
N VAL A 140 3.38 -5.27 7.89
CA VAL A 140 2.71 -3.96 7.99
C VAL A 140 1.38 -3.98 7.24
N TRP A 141 1.33 -4.51 6.02
CA TRP A 141 0.08 -4.69 5.28
C TRP A 141 -0.89 -5.64 5.98
N VAL A 142 -0.40 -6.73 6.59
CA VAL A 142 -1.24 -7.63 7.41
C VAL A 142 -1.87 -6.84 8.57
N ALA A 143 -1.10 -6.05 9.30
CA ALA A 143 -1.60 -5.26 10.43
C ALA A 143 -2.67 -4.26 9.99
N ILE A 144 -2.44 -3.51 8.89
CA ILE A 144 -3.44 -2.58 8.32
C ILE A 144 -4.73 -3.31 7.98
N ASN A 145 -4.64 -4.42 7.26
CA ASN A 145 -5.83 -5.15 6.80
C ASN A 145 -6.59 -5.79 7.98
N CYS A 146 -5.88 -6.25 9.02
CA CYS A 146 -6.52 -6.76 10.25
C CYS A 146 -7.32 -5.69 10.99
N ILE A 147 -6.94 -4.42 10.88
CA ILE A 147 -7.69 -3.30 11.46
C ILE A 147 -8.82 -2.86 10.51
N ALA A 148 -8.54 -2.82 9.21
CA ALA A 148 -9.49 -2.36 8.20
C ALA A 148 -10.72 -3.26 8.07
N VAL A 149 -10.56 -4.59 8.11
CA VAL A 149 -11.67 -5.54 7.97
C VAL A 149 -12.75 -5.31 9.03
N PRO A 150 -12.47 -5.35 10.36
CA PRO A 150 -13.49 -5.09 11.37
C PRO A 150 -13.99 -3.64 11.33
N PHE A 151 -13.16 -2.66 11.02
CA PHE A 151 -13.57 -1.27 10.88
C PHE A 151 -14.64 -1.10 9.81
N PHE A 152 -14.43 -1.60 8.59
CA PHE A 152 -15.39 -1.51 7.51
C PHE A 152 -16.65 -2.37 7.74
N PHE A 153 -16.53 -3.44 8.51
CA PHE A 153 -17.70 -4.19 8.99
C PHE A 153 -18.57 -3.35 9.91
N LEU A 154 -17.99 -2.68 10.91
CA LEU A 154 -18.70 -1.85 11.88
C LEU A 154 -19.43 -0.66 11.26
N ILE A 155 -18.84 -0.04 10.22
CA ILE A 155 -19.48 1.06 9.49
C ILE A 155 -20.38 0.59 8.33
N HIS A 156 -20.70 -0.72 8.27
CA HIS A 156 -21.57 -1.35 7.25
C HIS A 156 -21.08 -1.16 5.80
N SER A 157 -19.80 -0.98 5.59
CA SER A 157 -19.19 -0.81 4.27
C SER A 157 -18.64 -2.14 3.72
N TYR A 158 -19.54 -3.08 3.46
CA TYR A 158 -19.21 -4.48 3.16
C TYR A 158 -18.33 -4.67 1.92
N ALA A 159 -18.46 -3.82 0.91
CA ALA A 159 -17.61 -3.89 -0.30
C ALA A 159 -16.13 -3.66 0.05
N PHE A 160 -15.82 -2.64 0.86
CA PHE A 160 -14.45 -2.42 1.35
C PHE A 160 -14.00 -3.52 2.30
N MET A 161 -14.87 -3.99 3.19
CA MET A 161 -14.55 -5.12 4.07
C MET A 161 -14.08 -6.34 3.26
N ILE A 162 -14.80 -6.73 2.21
CA ILE A 162 -14.43 -7.86 1.34
C ILE A 162 -13.09 -7.58 0.64
N GLN A 163 -12.90 -6.38 0.11
CA GLN A 163 -11.65 -6.00 -0.55
C GLN A 163 -10.44 -6.11 0.40
N TYR A 164 -10.56 -5.59 1.62
CA TYR A 164 -9.48 -5.67 2.62
C TYR A 164 -9.27 -7.11 3.12
N ALA A 165 -10.31 -7.94 3.19
CA ALA A 165 -10.16 -9.36 3.49
C ALA A 165 -9.36 -10.10 2.39
N VAL A 166 -9.60 -9.80 1.11
CA VAL A 166 -8.80 -10.30 0.00
C VAL A 166 -7.34 -9.84 0.11
N PHE A 167 -7.12 -8.55 0.39
CA PHE A 167 -5.76 -8.00 0.58
C PHE A 167 -5.05 -8.62 1.78
N LEU A 168 -5.75 -8.95 2.86
CA LEU A 168 -5.19 -9.67 4.00
C LEU A 168 -4.65 -11.05 3.58
N GLY A 169 -5.44 -11.81 2.82
CA GLY A 169 -5.00 -13.10 2.28
C GLY A 169 -3.77 -12.97 1.38
N LEU A 170 -3.77 -11.98 0.48
CA LEU A 170 -2.65 -11.68 -0.40
C LEU A 170 -1.40 -11.22 0.39
N ALA A 171 -1.57 -10.41 1.44
CA ALA A 171 -0.45 -9.96 2.27
C ALA A 171 0.22 -11.13 3.02
N ILE A 172 -0.57 -12.06 3.57
CA ILE A 172 -0.05 -13.28 4.20
C ILE A 172 0.69 -14.14 3.17
N MET A 173 0.14 -14.29 1.97
CA MET A 173 0.80 -15.03 0.88
C MET A 173 2.11 -14.38 0.46
N GLY A 174 2.13 -13.06 0.26
CA GLY A 174 3.31 -12.29 -0.09
C GLY A 174 4.42 -12.42 0.97
N TRP A 175 4.04 -12.32 2.25
CA TRP A 175 4.98 -12.51 3.34
C TRP A 175 5.67 -13.87 3.30
N ARG A 176 4.89 -14.95 3.12
CA ARG A 176 5.44 -16.31 3.03
C ARG A 176 6.37 -16.47 1.82
N GLN A 177 5.97 -15.97 0.65
CA GLN A 177 6.76 -16.10 -0.58
C GLN A 177 8.06 -15.29 -0.53
N TRP A 178 8.00 -14.04 -0.07
CA TRP A 178 9.20 -13.20 0.04
C TRP A 178 10.17 -13.69 1.12
N LYS A 179 9.63 -14.22 2.23
CA LYS A 179 10.47 -14.85 3.26
C LYS A 179 11.19 -16.09 2.74
N ALA A 180 10.53 -16.91 1.92
CA ALA A 180 11.16 -18.07 1.30
C ALA A 180 12.27 -17.66 0.31
N SER A 181 12.10 -16.59 -0.46
CA SER A 181 13.14 -16.09 -1.37
C SER A 181 14.38 -15.55 -0.65
N LEU A 182 14.24 -15.00 0.57
CA LEU A 182 15.38 -14.59 1.40
C LEU A 182 16.26 -15.80 1.78
N VAL A 183 15.64 -16.90 2.17
CA VAL A 183 16.37 -18.13 2.57
C VAL A 183 17.09 -18.77 1.38
N ALA A 184 16.52 -18.68 0.18
CA ALA A 184 17.13 -19.25 -1.02
C ALA A 184 18.31 -18.41 -1.56
N SER A 185 18.47 -17.17 -1.09
CA SER A 185 19.54 -16.25 -1.54
C SER A 185 20.67 -16.07 -0.52
N SER A 186 20.55 -16.66 0.67
CA SER A 186 21.58 -16.74 1.72
C SER A 186 22.39 -18.03 1.60
#